data_0fa303950480d4603ef9868b20135acf
#
_entry.id   0fa303950480d4603ef9868b20135acf
#
_cell.length_a   1.000
_cell.length_b   1.000
_cell.length_c   1.000
_cell.angle_alpha   90.00
_cell.angle_beta   90.00
_cell.angle_gamma   90.00
#
_symmetry.space_group_name_H-M   'P 1'
#
loop_
_entity.id
_entity.type
_entity.pdbx_description
1 polymer ?
#
loop_
_entity_poly.entity_id
_entity_poly.type
_entity_poly.pdbx_seq_one_letter_code
_entity_poly.pdbx_strand_id
1 'polypeptide(L)'
;MRLHVFSRVRVAAAIMAVAISGGAGAQEQKPLDAADVADGMRLFQQKGNCQACHGWAGDGRKTDSQMPNGANLRETKLNRDGLVLTIKCGRLNSQMPAFDKFAYSDGRCFGKTQADLKSYPTRMPDPPATLQPREIELIADFLIQKIVGKGPMNHAKCVEFWGSETDACKEFPK
;
A
#
# COMPACT_ATOMS: atom_id res chain seq x y z
N MET A 1 79.46 40.79 -9.94
CA MET A 1 78.50 40.25 -10.92
C MET A 1 78.14 38.85 -10.52
N ARG A 2 77.01 38.68 -9.78
CA ARG A 2 76.58 37.33 -9.23
C ARG A 2 75.23 37.02 -9.91
N LEU A 3 75.21 35.94 -10.69
CA LEU A 3 73.99 35.35 -11.26
C LEU A 3 73.23 34.51 -10.21
N HIS A 4 71.97 34.85 -9.99
CA HIS A 4 71.07 34.05 -9.23
C HIS A 4 70.31 33.10 -10.19
N VAL A 5 70.54 31.82 -10.03
CA VAL A 5 69.79 30.74 -10.70
C VAL A 5 68.53 30.48 -9.89
N PHE A 6 67.36 30.79 -10.43
CA PHE A 6 66.10 30.43 -9.85
C PHE A 6 65.72 29.00 -10.25
N SER A 7 65.76 28.08 -9.31
CA SER A 7 65.27 26.70 -9.44
C SER A 7 63.74 26.74 -9.38
N ARG A 8 63.08 26.30 -10.46
CA ARG A 8 61.63 26.15 -10.51
C ARG A 8 61.26 24.77 -9.96
N VAL A 9 60.72 24.72 -8.75
CA VAL A 9 60.09 23.54 -8.18
C VAL A 9 58.72 23.37 -8.80
N ARG A 10 58.51 22.28 -9.56
CA ARG A 10 57.19 21.88 -10.08
C ARG A 10 56.51 21.02 -9.03
N VAL A 11 55.49 21.55 -8.37
CA VAL A 11 54.61 20.80 -7.50
C VAL A 11 53.55 20.13 -8.38
N ALA A 12 53.63 18.83 -8.52
CA ALA A 12 52.64 18.01 -9.17
C ALA A 12 51.48 17.75 -8.15
N ALA A 13 50.36 18.40 -8.36
CA ALA A 13 49.15 18.12 -7.59
C ALA A 13 48.47 16.85 -8.13
N ALA A 14 48.57 15.76 -7.39
CA ALA A 14 47.83 14.54 -7.67
C ALA A 14 46.37 14.70 -7.22
N ILE A 15 45.46 14.87 -8.16
CA ILE A 15 44.01 14.85 -7.89
C ILE A 15 43.56 13.41 -7.75
N MET A 16 43.36 12.96 -6.52
CA MET A 16 42.67 11.69 -6.23
C MET A 16 41.18 11.86 -6.49
N ALA A 17 40.67 11.31 -7.58
CA ALA A 17 39.24 11.18 -7.84
C ALA A 17 38.70 10.03 -6.97
N VAL A 18 37.99 10.36 -5.89
CA VAL A 18 37.24 9.39 -5.10
C VAL A 18 35.93 9.10 -5.85
N ALA A 19 35.86 7.95 -6.52
CA ALA A 19 34.63 7.45 -7.10
C ALA A 19 33.71 6.97 -5.98
N ILE A 20 32.71 7.79 -5.60
CA ILE A 20 31.63 7.38 -4.71
C ILE A 20 30.66 6.54 -5.53
N SER A 21 30.84 5.23 -5.50
CA SER A 21 29.87 4.26 -6.02
C SER A 21 28.67 4.25 -5.07
N GLY A 22 27.71 5.12 -5.29
CA GLY A 22 26.41 5.07 -4.63
C GLY A 22 25.65 3.85 -5.10
N GLY A 23 25.87 2.70 -4.46
CA GLY A 23 25.01 1.55 -4.59
C GLY A 23 23.66 1.91 -3.98
N ALA A 24 22.63 2.15 -4.82
CA ALA A 24 21.25 2.13 -4.38
C ALA A 24 20.96 0.70 -3.91
N GLY A 25 21.10 0.46 -2.60
CA GLY A 25 20.70 -0.79 -1.98
C GLY A 25 19.20 -0.97 -2.21
N ALA A 26 18.83 -1.82 -3.18
CA ALA A 26 17.49 -2.37 -3.21
C ALA A 26 17.29 -3.06 -1.86
N GLN A 27 16.44 -2.51 -1.00
CA GLN A 27 16.02 -3.17 0.23
C GLN A 27 15.32 -4.46 -0.20
N GLU A 28 16.00 -5.57 -0.02
CA GLU A 28 15.44 -6.91 -0.20
C GLU A 28 14.27 -7.04 0.78
N GLN A 29 13.06 -6.90 0.26
CA GLN A 29 11.86 -7.04 1.08
C GLN A 29 11.83 -8.49 1.57
N LYS A 30 11.97 -8.68 2.88
CA LYS A 30 11.79 -9.97 3.52
C LYS A 30 10.50 -10.61 2.99
N PRO A 31 10.53 -11.89 2.57
CA PRO A 31 9.32 -12.60 2.17
C PRO A 31 8.24 -12.46 3.26
N LEU A 32 7.02 -12.11 2.86
CA LEU A 32 5.90 -11.99 3.78
C LEU A 32 5.59 -13.36 4.37
N ASP A 33 5.33 -13.41 5.67
CA ASP A 33 4.93 -14.63 6.35
C ASP A 33 3.57 -15.10 5.84
N ALA A 34 3.44 -16.38 5.49
CA ALA A 34 2.20 -16.94 4.96
C ALA A 34 1.04 -16.85 5.97
N ALA A 35 1.32 -16.96 7.26
CA ALA A 35 0.33 -16.81 8.32
C ALA A 35 -0.15 -15.34 8.41
N ASP A 36 0.76 -14.37 8.33
CA ASP A 36 0.43 -12.95 8.28
C ASP A 36 -0.46 -12.61 7.08
N VAL A 37 -0.17 -13.17 5.90
CA VAL A 37 -0.98 -12.99 4.69
C VAL A 37 -2.38 -13.61 4.86
N ALA A 38 -2.48 -14.79 5.48
CA ALA A 38 -3.76 -15.44 5.74
C ALA A 38 -4.60 -14.63 6.76
N ASP A 39 -3.98 -14.11 7.81
CA ASP A 39 -4.64 -13.22 8.77
C ASP A 39 -5.09 -11.91 8.12
N GLY A 40 -4.27 -11.32 7.26
CA GLY A 40 -4.64 -10.14 6.47
C GLY A 40 -5.85 -10.39 5.59
N MET A 41 -5.93 -11.55 4.93
CA MET A 41 -7.09 -11.97 4.14
C MET A 41 -8.35 -12.06 5.00
N ARG A 42 -8.25 -12.72 6.16
CA ARG A 42 -9.37 -12.84 7.10
C ARG A 42 -9.85 -11.47 7.60
N LEU A 43 -8.93 -10.56 7.92
CA LEU A 43 -9.25 -9.20 8.34
C LEU A 43 -9.92 -8.41 7.22
N PHE A 44 -9.43 -8.52 5.99
CA PHE A 44 -10.01 -7.89 4.79
C PHE A 44 -11.46 -8.34 4.55
N GLN A 45 -11.73 -9.64 4.71
CA GLN A 45 -13.04 -10.22 4.45
C GLN A 45 -14.03 -10.02 5.59
N GLN A 46 -13.58 -10.08 6.85
CA GLN A 46 -14.44 -10.12 8.03
C GLN A 46 -14.43 -8.78 8.79
N LYS A 47 -13.41 -8.51 9.58
CA LYS A 47 -13.40 -7.38 10.51
C LYS A 47 -13.46 -6.03 9.79
N GLY A 48 -12.61 -5.85 8.76
CA GLY A 48 -12.60 -4.64 7.93
C GLY A 48 -13.74 -4.61 6.92
N ASN A 49 -14.30 -5.78 6.59
CA ASN A 49 -15.34 -5.96 5.57
C ASN A 49 -15.08 -5.23 4.25
N CYS A 50 -13.80 -5.17 3.86
CA CYS A 50 -13.36 -4.44 2.67
C CYS A 50 -13.98 -5.02 1.39
N GLN A 51 -14.23 -6.34 1.37
CA GLN A 51 -14.87 -7.03 0.26
C GLN A 51 -16.27 -6.51 -0.07
N ALA A 52 -16.99 -5.95 0.91
CA ALA A 52 -18.32 -5.40 0.69
C ALA A 52 -18.32 -4.34 -0.42
N CYS A 53 -17.26 -3.54 -0.51
CA CYS A 53 -17.07 -2.51 -1.54
C CYS A 53 -16.10 -2.94 -2.65
N HIS A 54 -14.98 -3.61 -2.28
CA HIS A 54 -13.88 -3.89 -3.20
C HIS A 54 -13.96 -5.27 -3.87
N GLY A 55 -14.91 -6.12 -3.47
CA GLY A 55 -14.98 -7.52 -3.88
C GLY A 55 -13.98 -8.40 -3.14
N TRP A 56 -14.29 -9.69 -3.01
CA TRP A 56 -13.41 -10.66 -2.34
C TRP A 56 -12.04 -10.78 -3.02
N ALA A 57 -12.03 -10.63 -4.36
CA ALA A 57 -10.81 -10.66 -5.18
C ALA A 57 -10.12 -9.31 -5.29
N GLY A 58 -10.66 -8.25 -4.68
CA GLY A 58 -10.17 -6.88 -4.81
C GLY A 58 -10.34 -6.29 -6.22
N ASP A 59 -11.24 -6.84 -7.04
CA ASP A 59 -11.46 -6.46 -8.43
C ASP A 59 -12.54 -5.38 -8.61
N GLY A 60 -13.05 -4.83 -7.51
CA GLY A 60 -14.10 -3.80 -7.51
C GLY A 60 -15.52 -4.38 -7.63
N ARG A 61 -15.68 -5.70 -7.73
CA ARG A 61 -16.99 -6.36 -7.77
C ARG A 61 -17.50 -6.53 -6.33
N LYS A 62 -18.16 -5.51 -5.82
CA LYS A 62 -18.67 -5.49 -4.44
C LYS A 62 -19.54 -6.71 -4.13
N THR A 63 -19.39 -7.25 -2.91
CA THR A 63 -20.18 -8.39 -2.45
C THR A 63 -21.48 -7.98 -1.77
N ASP A 64 -21.63 -6.70 -1.46
CA ASP A 64 -22.85 -6.15 -0.87
C ASP A 64 -23.42 -5.07 -1.80
N SER A 65 -24.63 -5.31 -2.32
CA SER A 65 -25.31 -4.39 -3.26
C SER A 65 -25.63 -3.03 -2.62
N GLN A 66 -25.75 -2.97 -1.31
CA GLN A 66 -26.08 -1.74 -0.55
C GLN A 66 -24.84 -0.84 -0.33
N MET A 67 -23.66 -1.40 -0.45
CA MET A 67 -22.42 -0.66 -0.26
C MET A 67 -22.01 0.12 -1.53
N PRO A 68 -21.28 1.22 -1.37
CA PRO A 68 -20.74 1.95 -2.52
C PRO A 68 -19.77 1.10 -3.33
N ASN A 69 -19.55 1.46 -4.60
CA ASN A 69 -18.52 0.81 -5.41
C ASN A 69 -17.13 1.17 -4.90
N GLY A 70 -16.33 0.18 -4.55
CA GLY A 70 -14.91 0.32 -4.24
C GLY A 70 -14.06 0.33 -5.50
N ALA A 71 -12.85 0.89 -5.38
CA ALA A 71 -11.88 0.83 -6.47
C ALA A 71 -11.44 -0.61 -6.74
N ASN A 72 -11.06 -0.90 -8.00
CA ASN A 72 -10.35 -2.11 -8.36
C ASN A 72 -8.93 -2.08 -7.77
N LEU A 73 -8.70 -2.82 -6.70
CA LEU A 73 -7.42 -2.86 -6.00
C LEU A 73 -6.34 -3.61 -6.79
N ARG A 74 -6.74 -4.45 -7.75
CA ARG A 74 -5.81 -5.20 -8.62
C ARG A 74 -5.05 -4.28 -9.58
N GLU A 75 -5.60 -3.09 -9.86
CA GLU A 75 -5.03 -2.08 -10.75
C GLU A 75 -4.35 -0.93 -9.99
N THR A 76 -4.44 -0.91 -8.66
CA THR A 76 -3.82 0.15 -7.87
C THR A 76 -2.31 0.18 -8.06
N LYS A 77 -1.73 1.38 -8.03
CA LYS A 77 -0.28 1.62 -8.06
C LYS A 77 0.30 1.94 -6.69
N LEU A 78 -0.53 1.84 -5.64
CA LEU A 78 -0.05 2.07 -4.29
C LEU A 78 0.93 0.97 -3.89
N ASN A 79 2.05 1.39 -3.29
CA ASN A 79 2.95 0.48 -2.58
C ASN A 79 2.36 0.14 -1.20
N ARG A 80 3.07 -0.70 -0.44
CA ARG A 80 2.66 -1.13 0.90
C ARG A 80 2.33 0.05 1.82
N ASP A 81 3.20 1.06 1.87
CA ASP A 81 3.02 2.22 2.75
C ASP A 81 1.81 3.06 2.34
N GLY A 82 1.60 3.23 1.04
CA GLY A 82 0.42 3.89 0.49
C GLY A 82 -0.88 3.14 0.82
N LEU A 83 -0.85 1.80 0.82
CA LEU A 83 -1.99 0.98 1.25
C LEU A 83 -2.25 1.13 2.76
N VAL A 84 -1.21 1.04 3.60
CA VAL A 84 -1.31 1.26 5.04
C VAL A 84 -1.91 2.64 5.33
N LEU A 85 -1.37 3.69 4.71
CA LEU A 85 -1.89 5.06 4.88
C LEU A 85 -3.35 5.16 4.44
N THR A 86 -3.71 4.56 3.29
CA THR A 86 -5.08 4.61 2.76
C THR A 86 -6.06 3.85 3.66
N ILE A 87 -5.71 2.69 4.18
CA ILE A 87 -6.57 1.93 5.11
C ILE A 87 -6.69 2.70 6.43
N LYS A 88 -5.58 3.17 6.97
CA LYS A 88 -5.54 3.94 8.21
C LYS A 88 -6.42 5.18 8.16
N CYS A 89 -6.25 6.00 7.11
CA CYS A 89 -6.82 7.34 7.02
C CYS A 89 -8.08 7.43 6.17
N GLY A 90 -8.46 6.36 5.47
CA GLY A 90 -9.52 6.42 4.47
C GLY A 90 -9.14 7.29 3.28
N ARG A 91 -10.13 7.74 2.53
CA ARG A 91 -9.95 8.66 1.41
C ARG A 91 -10.84 9.88 1.57
N LEU A 92 -10.22 11.05 1.67
CA LEU A 92 -10.94 12.31 1.74
C LEU A 92 -11.89 12.47 0.57
N ASN A 93 -13.04 13.08 0.83
CA ASN A 93 -14.10 13.31 -0.16
C ASN A 93 -14.58 12.02 -0.85
N SER A 94 -14.60 10.91 -0.13
CA SER A 94 -15.09 9.61 -0.61
C SER A 94 -15.79 8.84 0.49
N GLN A 95 -16.37 7.69 0.11
CA GLN A 95 -17.05 6.79 1.04
C GLN A 95 -16.13 5.69 1.60
N MET A 96 -14.81 5.77 1.36
CA MET A 96 -13.87 4.87 2.00
C MET A 96 -13.53 5.36 3.41
N PRO A 97 -13.94 4.61 4.47
CA PRO A 97 -13.72 5.04 5.85
C PRO A 97 -12.27 4.99 6.29
N ALA A 98 -11.96 5.72 7.36
CA ALA A 98 -10.71 5.60 8.10
C ALA A 98 -10.86 4.48 9.14
N PHE A 99 -9.94 3.52 9.12
CA PHE A 99 -9.98 2.38 10.06
C PHE A 99 -9.17 2.61 11.34
N ASP A 100 -8.28 3.60 11.37
CA ASP A 100 -7.61 4.01 12.62
C ASP A 100 -8.58 4.86 13.46
N LYS A 101 -8.83 4.40 14.70
CA LYS A 101 -9.66 5.12 15.68
C LYS A 101 -9.28 6.59 15.87
N PHE A 102 -8.00 6.92 15.69
CA PHE A 102 -7.46 8.25 15.90
C PHE A 102 -7.11 9.00 14.61
N ALA A 103 -7.56 8.54 13.46
CA ALA A 103 -7.18 9.06 12.15
C ALA A 103 -7.21 10.60 12.05
N TYR A 104 -8.26 11.21 12.58
CA TYR A 104 -8.50 12.66 12.48
C TYR A 104 -8.58 13.37 13.83
N SER A 105 -7.93 12.82 14.86
CA SER A 105 -7.91 13.45 16.20
C SER A 105 -6.82 14.52 16.35
N ASP A 106 -5.68 14.38 15.66
CA ASP A 106 -4.45 15.16 15.88
C ASP A 106 -3.71 15.57 14.60
N GLY A 107 -4.39 15.48 13.45
CA GLY A 107 -3.78 15.84 12.16
C GLY A 107 -2.90 14.76 11.54
N ARG A 108 -2.76 13.55 12.14
CA ARG A 108 -1.93 12.45 11.65
C ARG A 108 -2.34 11.96 10.26
N CYS A 109 -3.59 12.19 9.85
CA CYS A 109 -4.10 11.87 8.54
C CYS A 109 -4.23 13.15 7.70
N PHE A 110 -3.29 13.33 6.79
CA PHE A 110 -3.25 14.43 5.82
C PHE A 110 -3.24 15.84 6.45
N GLY A 111 -2.79 15.98 7.70
CA GLY A 111 -2.85 17.25 8.44
C GLY A 111 -4.27 17.73 8.75
N LYS A 112 -5.27 16.84 8.69
CA LYS A 112 -6.69 17.15 8.87
C LYS A 112 -7.22 16.65 10.20
N THR A 113 -8.24 17.35 10.70
CA THR A 113 -8.98 17.02 11.93
C THR A 113 -10.44 16.67 11.58
N GLN A 114 -11.20 16.21 12.57
CA GLN A 114 -12.64 15.96 12.41
C GLN A 114 -13.42 17.22 11.98
N ALA A 115 -12.97 18.40 12.38
CA ALA A 115 -13.60 19.66 11.95
C ALA A 115 -13.44 19.89 10.44
N ASP A 116 -12.24 19.58 9.91
CA ASP A 116 -11.96 19.73 8.48
C ASP A 116 -12.78 18.77 7.62
N LEU A 117 -13.10 17.57 8.10
CA LEU A 117 -13.88 16.58 7.35
C LEU A 117 -15.29 17.07 7.02
N LYS A 118 -15.86 17.97 7.82
CA LYS A 118 -17.19 18.53 7.61
C LYS A 118 -17.28 19.42 6.37
N SER A 119 -16.15 19.91 5.87
CA SER A 119 -16.09 20.78 4.67
C SER A 119 -16.15 20.02 3.35
N TYR A 120 -15.97 18.69 3.36
CA TYR A 120 -15.99 17.90 2.14
C TYR A 120 -17.41 17.58 1.69
N PRO A 121 -17.71 17.68 0.36
CA PRO A 121 -19.03 17.35 -0.19
C PRO A 121 -19.46 15.91 0.10
N THR A 122 -18.53 14.95 0.00
CA THR A 122 -18.79 13.56 0.33
C THR A 122 -18.32 13.28 1.75
N ARG A 123 -19.26 12.93 2.61
CA ARG A 123 -18.95 12.54 3.98
C ARG A 123 -18.32 11.15 4.01
N MET A 124 -17.19 11.03 4.69
CA MET A 124 -16.58 9.74 5.02
C MET A 124 -17.46 9.04 6.06
N PRO A 125 -17.89 7.79 5.82
CA PRO A 125 -18.67 7.03 6.81
C PRO A 125 -17.77 6.52 7.95
N ASP A 126 -18.38 6.08 9.04
CA ASP A 126 -17.69 5.32 10.07
C ASP A 126 -17.36 3.91 9.55
N PRO A 127 -16.20 3.34 9.91
CA PRO A 127 -15.87 1.98 9.52
C PRO A 127 -16.73 0.96 10.27
N PRO A 128 -16.99 -0.24 9.71
CA PRO A 128 -17.72 -1.30 10.39
C PRO A 128 -17.05 -1.73 11.71
N ALA A 129 -15.72 -1.62 11.77
CA ALA A 129 -14.91 -1.81 12.98
C ALA A 129 -13.61 -1.02 12.85
N THR A 130 -13.07 -0.56 13.97
CA THR A 130 -11.72 0.01 13.99
C THR A 130 -10.68 -1.10 13.94
N LEU A 131 -9.55 -0.81 13.29
CA LEU A 131 -8.43 -1.73 13.17
C LEU A 131 -7.24 -1.24 14.00
N GLN A 132 -6.53 -2.18 14.62
CA GLN A 132 -5.26 -1.90 15.27
C GLN A 132 -4.16 -1.67 14.21
N PRO A 133 -3.07 -0.96 14.53
CA PRO A 133 -1.99 -0.72 13.57
C PRO A 133 -1.48 -2.00 12.90
N ARG A 134 -1.26 -3.08 13.68
CA ARG A 134 -0.83 -4.36 13.14
C ARG A 134 -1.85 -5.00 12.19
N GLU A 135 -3.15 -4.87 12.46
CA GLU A 135 -4.20 -5.39 11.59
C GLU A 135 -4.24 -4.66 10.23
N ILE A 136 -3.99 -3.35 10.24
CA ILE A 136 -3.87 -2.54 9.02
C ILE A 136 -2.68 -3.01 8.17
N GLU A 137 -1.53 -3.26 8.82
CA GLU A 137 -0.34 -3.79 8.16
C GLU A 137 -0.57 -5.17 7.54
N LEU A 138 -1.21 -6.08 8.28
CA LEU A 138 -1.55 -7.41 7.78
C LEU A 138 -2.45 -7.36 6.54
N ILE A 139 -3.45 -6.48 6.54
CA ILE A 139 -4.29 -6.27 5.35
C ILE A 139 -3.45 -5.75 4.18
N ALA A 140 -2.55 -4.79 4.41
CA ALA A 140 -1.67 -4.27 3.35
C ALA A 140 -0.75 -5.37 2.81
N ASP A 141 -0.20 -6.24 3.66
CA ASP A 141 0.64 -7.38 3.28
C ASP A 141 -0.14 -8.38 2.41
N PHE A 142 -1.36 -8.72 2.82
CA PHE A 142 -2.27 -9.54 2.00
C PHE A 142 -2.53 -8.89 0.64
N LEU A 143 -2.86 -7.60 0.60
CA LEU A 143 -3.13 -6.88 -0.65
C LEU A 143 -1.92 -6.91 -1.60
N ILE A 144 -0.72 -6.64 -1.11
CA ILE A 144 0.52 -6.70 -1.90
C ILE A 144 0.76 -8.10 -2.44
N GLN A 145 0.59 -9.12 -1.60
CA GLN A 145 0.92 -10.50 -1.97
C GLN A 145 -0.10 -11.11 -2.94
N LYS A 146 -1.39 -10.82 -2.77
CA LYS A 146 -2.49 -11.56 -3.41
C LYS A 146 -3.32 -10.74 -4.41
N ILE A 147 -3.28 -9.41 -4.34
CA ILE A 147 -4.22 -8.55 -5.06
C ILE A 147 -3.51 -7.59 -6.01
N VAL A 148 -2.65 -6.73 -5.49
CA VAL A 148 -2.03 -5.62 -6.24
C VAL A 148 -1.18 -6.15 -7.39
N GLY A 149 -1.40 -5.60 -8.59
CA GLY A 149 -0.63 -5.95 -9.79
C GLY A 149 -0.89 -7.35 -10.36
N LYS A 150 -1.86 -8.11 -9.81
CA LYS A 150 -2.16 -9.47 -10.28
C LYS A 150 -3.02 -9.49 -11.56
N GLY A 151 -3.40 -8.31 -12.08
CA GLY A 151 -4.23 -8.20 -13.28
C GLY A 151 -5.66 -8.74 -13.09
N PRO A 152 -6.47 -8.77 -14.14
CA PRO A 152 -7.85 -9.22 -14.05
C PRO A 152 -7.97 -10.64 -13.49
N MET A 153 -9.06 -10.88 -12.75
CA MET A 153 -9.40 -12.22 -12.25
C MET A 153 -9.88 -13.10 -13.40
N ASN A 154 -9.50 -14.36 -13.36
CA ASN A 154 -10.02 -15.44 -14.22
C ASN A 154 -10.12 -16.72 -13.41
N HIS A 155 -10.63 -17.79 -14.00
CA HIS A 155 -10.84 -19.07 -13.31
C HIS A 155 -9.54 -19.61 -12.67
N ALA A 156 -8.45 -19.68 -13.43
CA ALA A 156 -7.18 -20.21 -12.91
C ALA A 156 -6.65 -19.41 -11.72
N LYS A 157 -6.70 -18.07 -11.79
CA LYS A 157 -6.31 -17.19 -10.69
C LYS A 157 -7.25 -17.29 -9.48
N CYS A 158 -8.53 -17.59 -9.72
CA CYS A 158 -9.47 -17.82 -8.64
C CYS A 158 -9.10 -19.10 -7.86
N VAL A 159 -8.82 -20.18 -8.56
CA VAL A 159 -8.37 -21.44 -7.93
C VAL A 159 -7.04 -21.23 -7.18
N GLU A 160 -6.09 -20.49 -7.76
CA GLU A 160 -4.85 -20.12 -7.08
C GLU A 160 -5.09 -19.28 -5.82
N PHE A 161 -6.02 -18.32 -5.88
CA PHE A 161 -6.36 -17.45 -4.77
C PHE A 161 -6.90 -18.22 -3.56
N TRP A 162 -7.82 -19.16 -3.81
CA TRP A 162 -8.46 -19.99 -2.77
C TRP A 162 -7.65 -21.25 -2.41
N GLY A 163 -6.67 -21.63 -3.25
CA GLY A 163 -5.93 -22.88 -3.12
C GLY A 163 -6.70 -24.12 -3.56
N SER A 164 -7.94 -23.96 -3.99
CA SER A 164 -8.81 -25.02 -4.49
C SER A 164 -9.97 -24.47 -5.32
N GLU A 165 -10.63 -25.34 -6.06
CA GLU A 165 -11.89 -25.02 -6.74
C GLU A 165 -12.97 -24.66 -5.71
N THR A 166 -13.64 -23.52 -5.89
CA THR A 166 -14.75 -23.06 -5.06
C THR A 166 -15.90 -22.56 -5.92
N ASP A 167 -17.09 -22.37 -5.31
CA ASP A 167 -18.24 -21.84 -6.04
C ASP A 167 -17.97 -20.44 -6.63
N ALA A 168 -17.17 -19.63 -5.94
CA ALA A 168 -16.76 -18.32 -6.45
C ALA A 168 -15.97 -18.39 -7.77
N CYS A 169 -15.29 -19.52 -8.05
CA CYS A 169 -14.53 -19.69 -9.27
C CYS A 169 -15.39 -20.05 -10.48
N LYS A 170 -16.60 -20.55 -10.27
CA LYS A 170 -17.55 -20.88 -11.34
C LYS A 170 -18.07 -19.65 -12.08
N GLU A 171 -17.93 -18.44 -11.49
CA GLU A 171 -18.30 -17.20 -12.13
C GLU A 171 -17.34 -16.78 -13.24
N PHE A 172 -16.17 -17.42 -13.33
CA PHE A 172 -15.15 -17.11 -14.32
C PHE A 172 -15.08 -18.22 -15.39
N PRO A 173 -15.05 -17.88 -16.68
CA PRO A 173 -14.89 -18.86 -17.74
C PRO A 173 -13.54 -19.59 -17.62
N LYS A 174 -13.56 -20.89 -17.90
CA LYS A 174 -12.36 -21.76 -17.93
C LYS A 174 -11.51 -21.49 -19.15
#